data_6c9b5ca82ccf4aa69e0849e078daece4
#
_entry.id   6c9b5ca82ccf4aa69e0849e078daece4
#
_cell.length_a   1.000
_cell.length_b   1.000
_cell.length_c   1.000
_cell.angle_alpha   90.00
_cell.angle_beta   90.00
_cell.angle_gamma   90.00
#
_symmetry.space_group_name_H-M   'P 1'
#
loop_
_entity.id
_entity.type
_entity.pdbx_description
1 polymer ?
#
loop_
_entity_poly.entity_id
_entity_poly.type
_entity_poly.pdbx_seq_one_letter_code
_entity_poly.pdbx_strand_id
1 'polypeptide(L)'
;MMKISWIWILLALPAFGKPEADTFVTSTVEVNPQAIGFTDDLDFDLLDTAIQRQLEAYDSDVQLSGKVKFGDRVYPLGVLRDSLVLFQEIARSTRECFQKHPRKSCKKDFNAAIRTRFRVFKPRTGDTRFTAYYSPDFEGSLKPEGRFQTPIYRAPEDPVLKESTREEILYRGALSGMNLESAWLDADLFELYSLQIEGGGRIRLTDADGNPSLKYISYDGKNSHPLRFFSTLMKQHGWLTGSDLSYETQHRYFIEHPEIHEILNAECPSYVYFKLTDEEPVGIDNIPLTENRSLAFDRAFYPVSGLLNFIKIRVAGKPLTRFMLSQDVGGAIKGSARADLYFGFGQQARHAAETLGTHGQQYFLIKRETRPRTRRSHLNVF
;
A
#
# COMPACT_ATOMS: atom_id res chain seq x y z
N MET A 1 -73.01 22.41 5.54
CA MET A 1 -71.73 22.92 5.06
C MET A 1 -70.86 23.22 6.26
N MET A 2 -69.99 22.31 6.63
CA MET A 2 -69.10 22.43 7.79
C MET A 2 -67.70 22.75 7.26
N LYS A 3 -67.13 23.91 7.63
CA LYS A 3 -65.74 24.30 7.33
C LYS A 3 -64.83 23.68 8.35
N ILE A 4 -63.95 22.78 7.89
CA ILE A 4 -62.89 22.18 8.67
C ILE A 4 -61.67 23.09 8.54
N SER A 5 -61.29 23.76 9.68
CA SER A 5 -60.07 24.56 9.82
C SER A 5 -58.89 23.60 10.06
N TRP A 6 -57.89 23.63 9.20
CA TRP A 6 -56.61 22.94 9.40
C TRP A 6 -55.69 23.80 10.25
N ILE A 7 -55.43 23.36 11.48
CA ILE A 7 -54.43 23.94 12.36
C ILE A 7 -53.10 23.28 11.99
N TRP A 8 -52.16 24.09 11.44
CA TRP A 8 -50.77 23.68 11.26
C TRP A 8 -50.02 23.76 12.59
N ILE A 9 -49.71 22.56 13.17
CA ILE A 9 -48.82 22.48 14.30
C ILE A 9 -47.41 22.47 13.72
N LEU A 10 -46.69 23.59 13.87
CA LEU A 10 -45.25 23.69 13.63
C LEU A 10 -44.54 22.91 14.73
N LEU A 11 -44.23 21.65 14.48
CA LEU A 11 -43.25 20.90 15.28
C LEU A 11 -41.86 21.48 14.99
N ALA A 12 -41.33 22.22 15.93
CA ALA A 12 -39.92 22.63 15.95
C ALA A 12 -39.08 21.35 16.04
N LEU A 13 -38.43 20.94 14.91
CA LEU A 13 -37.40 19.93 14.91
C LEU A 13 -36.23 20.41 15.79
N PRO A 14 -35.72 19.59 16.69
CA PRO A 14 -34.50 19.93 17.41
C PRO A 14 -33.37 20.14 16.39
N ALA A 15 -32.65 21.25 16.55
CA ALA A 15 -31.45 21.53 15.78
C ALA A 15 -30.50 20.33 15.95
N PHE A 16 -30.34 19.53 14.91
CA PHE A 16 -29.30 18.51 14.86
C PHE A 16 -27.98 19.25 15.02
N GLY A 17 -27.30 19.03 16.15
CA GLY A 17 -25.94 19.46 16.36
C GLY A 17 -25.10 19.00 15.18
N LYS A 18 -24.16 19.83 14.70
CA LYS A 18 -23.19 19.42 13.69
C LYS A 18 -22.61 18.08 14.13
N PRO A 19 -22.55 17.06 13.24
CA PRO A 19 -21.95 15.79 13.62
C PRO A 19 -20.55 16.07 14.16
N GLU A 20 -20.24 15.53 15.33
CA GLU A 20 -18.92 15.62 15.93
C GLU A 20 -17.95 14.98 14.90
N ALA A 21 -16.92 15.73 14.49
CA ALA A 21 -16.00 15.28 13.46
C ALA A 21 -15.40 13.93 13.88
N ASP A 22 -15.53 12.91 13.02
CA ASP A 22 -15.08 11.56 13.27
C ASP A 22 -13.65 11.53 13.77
N THR A 23 -13.41 10.77 14.84
CA THR A 23 -12.07 10.55 15.37
C THR A 23 -11.55 9.21 14.91
N PHE A 24 -10.55 9.23 14.03
CA PHE A 24 -9.82 8.03 13.60
C PHE A 24 -8.88 7.55 14.71
N VAL A 25 -8.99 6.30 15.12
CA VAL A 25 -8.18 5.75 16.21
C VAL A 25 -7.14 4.80 15.68
N THR A 26 -5.85 5.10 15.96
CA THR A 26 -4.74 4.20 15.63
C THR A 26 -4.40 3.28 16.79
N SER A 27 -3.98 2.04 16.49
CA SER A 27 -3.54 1.08 17.51
C SER A 27 -2.07 1.31 17.91
N THR A 28 -1.78 2.44 18.56
CA THR A 28 -0.42 2.86 18.86
C THR A 28 -0.21 3.20 20.35
N VAL A 29 1.07 3.29 20.75
CA VAL A 29 1.52 3.77 22.07
C VAL A 29 2.72 4.71 21.88
N GLU A 30 2.76 5.83 22.64
CA GLU A 30 3.87 6.78 22.60
C GLU A 30 5.14 6.17 23.20
N VAL A 31 6.29 6.45 22.60
CA VAL A 31 7.61 5.99 23.08
C VAL A 31 8.59 7.14 23.19
N ASN A 32 9.62 6.95 24.04
CA ASN A 32 10.68 7.94 24.16
C ASN A 32 11.61 7.88 22.95
N PRO A 33 11.72 8.94 22.12
CA PRO A 33 12.55 8.94 20.93
C PRO A 33 14.05 8.97 21.22
N GLN A 34 14.51 9.21 22.47
CA GLN A 34 15.92 9.30 22.81
C GLN A 34 16.66 7.96 22.63
N ALA A 35 15.97 6.84 22.84
CA ALA A 35 16.50 5.50 22.66
C ALA A 35 16.54 5.04 21.18
N ILE A 36 15.95 5.82 20.26
CA ILE A 36 15.85 5.46 18.85
C ILE A 36 16.92 6.18 18.05
N GLY A 37 17.74 5.40 17.32
CA GLY A 37 18.68 5.93 16.33
C GLY A 37 18.00 5.96 14.96
N PHE A 38 17.68 7.16 14.50
CA PHE A 38 17.03 7.37 13.20
C PHE A 38 18.09 7.45 12.11
N THR A 39 17.98 6.59 11.12
CA THR A 39 18.84 6.57 9.92
C THR A 39 18.02 6.14 8.72
N ASP A 40 18.44 6.55 7.54
CA ASP A 40 17.84 6.09 6.28
C ASP A 40 18.92 5.42 5.44
N ASP A 41 18.73 4.16 5.08
CA ASP A 41 19.71 3.35 4.34
C ASP A 41 19.82 3.74 2.85
N LEU A 42 18.88 4.54 2.37
CA LEU A 42 18.85 5.11 1.01
C LEU A 42 19.17 6.62 1.01
N ASP A 43 19.68 7.17 2.12
CA ASP A 43 19.97 8.62 2.23
C ASP A 43 18.80 9.52 1.80
N PHE A 44 17.58 9.08 2.11
CA PHE A 44 16.29 9.72 1.77
C PHE A 44 16.01 9.78 0.25
N ASP A 45 16.66 8.96 -0.57
CA ASP A 45 16.34 8.87 -1.99
C ASP A 45 14.89 8.45 -2.20
N LEU A 46 14.21 8.99 -3.24
CA LEU A 46 12.79 8.83 -3.56
C LEU A 46 11.80 9.26 -2.45
N LEU A 47 12.27 9.66 -1.26
CA LEU A 47 11.38 10.04 -0.17
C LEU A 47 10.64 11.35 -0.46
N ASP A 48 11.29 12.31 -1.12
CA ASP A 48 10.65 13.55 -1.58
C ASP A 48 9.50 13.25 -2.54
N THR A 49 9.66 12.30 -3.46
CA THR A 49 8.61 11.86 -4.39
C THR A 49 7.43 11.26 -3.64
N ALA A 50 7.69 10.33 -2.70
CA ALA A 50 6.62 9.70 -1.91
C ALA A 50 5.84 10.73 -1.07
N ILE A 51 6.53 11.68 -0.46
CA ILE A 51 5.90 12.76 0.33
C ILE A 51 5.08 13.66 -0.60
N GLN A 52 5.63 14.06 -1.75
CA GLN A 52 4.94 14.94 -2.67
C GLN A 52 3.64 14.32 -3.18
N ARG A 53 3.66 13.06 -3.62
CA ARG A 53 2.46 12.30 -4.03
C ARG A 53 1.40 12.27 -2.93
N GLN A 54 1.82 12.11 -1.68
CA GLN A 54 0.89 12.13 -0.53
C GLN A 54 0.32 13.52 -0.27
N LEU A 55 1.13 14.57 -0.38
CA LEU A 55 0.67 15.96 -0.19
C LEU A 55 -0.32 16.37 -1.28
N GLU A 56 -0.09 15.96 -2.53
CA GLU A 56 -1.01 16.18 -3.64
C GLU A 56 -2.36 15.51 -3.40
N ALA A 57 -2.36 14.26 -2.91
CA ALA A 57 -3.60 13.58 -2.54
C ALA A 57 -4.35 14.29 -1.40
N TYR A 58 -3.63 14.84 -0.41
CA TYR A 58 -4.24 15.64 0.66
C TYR A 58 -4.81 16.97 0.16
N ASP A 59 -4.24 17.53 -0.88
CA ASP A 59 -4.70 18.80 -1.45
C ASP A 59 -5.86 18.61 -2.45
N SER A 60 -6.05 17.41 -3.02
CA SER A 60 -7.09 17.11 -4.03
C SER A 60 -8.20 16.18 -3.53
N ASP A 61 -7.84 15.00 -3.03
CA ASP A 61 -8.78 13.88 -2.89
C ASP A 61 -9.08 13.51 -1.42
N VAL A 62 -8.14 13.75 -0.51
CA VAL A 62 -8.23 13.32 0.87
C VAL A 62 -8.65 14.47 1.78
N GLN A 63 -9.88 14.43 2.27
CA GLN A 63 -10.33 15.42 3.25
C GLN A 63 -9.64 15.22 4.61
N LEU A 64 -8.79 16.18 5.00
CA LEU A 64 -8.15 16.24 6.31
C LEU A 64 -9.06 16.90 7.37
N SER A 65 -10.37 16.65 7.26
CA SER A 65 -11.36 17.07 8.27
C SER A 65 -11.50 15.99 9.34
N GLY A 66 -11.62 16.42 10.62
CA GLY A 66 -11.74 15.48 11.73
C GLY A 66 -10.49 15.38 12.58
N LYS A 67 -10.39 14.32 13.34
CA LYS A 67 -9.33 14.09 14.33
C LYS A 67 -8.70 12.72 14.16
N VAL A 68 -7.45 12.58 14.59
CA VAL A 68 -6.76 11.28 14.67
C VAL A 68 -6.16 11.09 16.07
N LYS A 69 -6.31 9.88 16.62
CA LYS A 69 -5.77 9.52 17.92
C LYS A 69 -4.55 8.63 17.77
N PHE A 70 -3.44 9.06 18.35
CA PHE A 70 -2.20 8.29 18.51
C PHE A 70 -1.90 8.09 20.00
N GLY A 71 -1.86 6.84 20.44
CA GLY A 71 -1.77 6.53 21.87
C GLY A 71 -2.93 7.19 22.65
N ASP A 72 -2.60 8.01 23.63
CA ASP A 72 -3.58 8.76 24.43
C ASP A 72 -3.83 10.19 23.94
N ARG A 73 -3.25 10.57 22.79
CA ARG A 73 -3.34 11.93 22.25
C ARG A 73 -4.25 12.00 21.05
N VAL A 74 -5.03 13.07 20.99
CA VAL A 74 -5.91 13.39 19.87
C VAL A 74 -5.37 14.64 19.17
N TYR A 75 -5.26 14.56 17.85
CA TYR A 75 -4.78 15.65 16.99
C TYR A 75 -5.82 16.00 15.93
N PRO A 76 -5.85 17.24 15.43
CA PRO A 76 -6.51 17.53 14.16
C PRO A 76 -5.89 16.66 13.05
N LEU A 77 -6.70 16.16 12.12
CA LEU A 77 -6.19 15.27 11.07
C LEU A 77 -5.12 15.94 10.18
N GLY A 78 -5.19 17.25 10.01
CA GLY A 78 -4.17 18.05 9.31
C GLY A 78 -2.75 17.92 9.88
N VAL A 79 -2.58 17.38 11.12
CA VAL A 79 -1.25 17.10 11.67
C VAL A 79 -0.45 16.13 10.81
N LEU A 80 -1.11 15.24 10.05
CA LEU A 80 -0.44 14.31 9.15
C LEU A 80 0.28 15.07 8.04
N ARG A 81 -0.42 15.97 7.35
CA ARG A 81 0.17 16.87 6.35
C ARG A 81 1.31 17.68 6.92
N ASP A 82 1.10 18.32 8.05
CA ASP A 82 2.11 19.10 8.75
C ASP A 82 3.36 18.27 9.11
N SER A 83 3.15 17.00 9.48
CA SER A 83 4.25 16.08 9.82
C SER A 83 5.11 15.77 8.59
N LEU A 84 4.49 15.56 7.43
CA LEU A 84 5.18 15.29 6.18
C LEU A 84 5.97 16.51 5.69
N VAL A 85 5.36 17.70 5.68
CA VAL A 85 6.04 18.95 5.28
C VAL A 85 7.26 19.20 6.17
N LEU A 86 7.09 19.10 7.49
CA LEU A 86 8.19 19.27 8.43
C LEU A 86 9.31 18.25 8.24
N PHE A 87 8.94 16.99 8.00
CA PHE A 87 9.92 15.93 7.79
C PHE A 87 10.68 16.11 6.49
N GLN A 88 10.00 16.51 5.43
CA GLN A 88 10.60 16.79 4.13
C GLN A 88 11.69 17.89 4.22
N GLU A 89 11.41 18.97 4.93
CA GLU A 89 12.39 20.04 5.19
C GLU A 89 13.65 19.49 5.90
N ILE A 90 13.46 18.67 6.94
CA ILE A 90 14.57 18.08 7.70
C ILE A 90 15.37 17.11 6.85
N ALA A 91 14.71 16.27 6.05
CA ALA A 91 15.36 15.30 5.17
C ALA A 91 16.20 16.00 4.08
N ARG A 92 15.63 17.03 3.43
CA ARG A 92 16.33 17.85 2.43
C ARG A 92 17.57 18.52 3.02
N SER A 93 17.41 19.20 4.15
CA SER A 93 18.54 19.85 4.86
C SER A 93 19.62 18.83 5.23
N THR A 94 19.24 17.60 5.60
CA THR A 94 20.18 16.54 5.93
C THR A 94 20.93 16.04 4.68
N ARG A 95 20.25 15.89 3.54
CA ARG A 95 20.90 15.54 2.24
C ARG A 95 21.91 16.60 1.82
N GLU A 96 21.55 17.87 1.92
CA GLU A 96 22.47 19.00 1.65
C GLU A 96 23.68 18.99 2.60
N CYS A 97 23.45 18.68 3.87
CA CYS A 97 24.51 18.53 4.87
C CYS A 97 25.49 17.41 4.46
N PHE A 98 25.01 16.27 3.97
CA PHE A 98 25.86 15.16 3.51
C PHE A 98 26.81 15.53 2.38
N GLN A 99 26.47 16.54 1.59
CA GLN A 99 27.31 17.03 0.50
C GLN A 99 28.43 17.95 0.98
N LYS A 100 28.25 18.62 2.13
CA LYS A 100 29.15 19.70 2.61
C LYS A 100 29.92 19.36 3.87
N HIS A 101 29.42 18.37 4.65
CA HIS A 101 29.93 18.08 5.99
C HIS A 101 30.06 16.58 6.25
N PRO A 102 30.87 16.18 7.25
CA PRO A 102 30.99 14.77 7.64
C PRO A 102 29.61 14.16 8.01
N ARG A 103 29.29 13.02 7.42
CA ARG A 103 28.00 12.32 7.61
C ARG A 103 27.62 12.10 9.08
N LYS A 104 28.62 11.86 9.96
CA LYS A 104 28.41 11.66 11.39
C LYS A 104 27.78 12.89 12.06
N SER A 105 28.23 14.09 11.71
CA SER A 105 27.68 15.35 12.22
C SER A 105 26.24 15.53 11.73
N CYS A 106 26.02 15.40 10.42
CA CYS A 106 24.70 15.56 9.82
C CYS A 106 23.68 14.57 10.41
N LYS A 107 24.07 13.30 10.64
CA LYS A 107 23.22 12.31 11.30
C LYS A 107 22.91 12.68 12.75
N LYS A 108 23.84 13.30 13.47
CA LYS A 108 23.60 13.80 14.85
C LYS A 108 22.54 14.90 14.83
N ASP A 109 22.67 15.86 13.93
CA ASP A 109 21.77 17.01 13.81
C ASP A 109 20.38 16.56 13.34
N PHE A 110 20.31 15.63 12.37
CA PHE A 110 19.07 14.98 11.96
C PHE A 110 18.34 14.33 13.15
N ASN A 111 19.04 13.50 13.94
CA ASN A 111 18.45 12.85 15.10
C ASN A 111 17.99 13.86 16.16
N ALA A 112 18.74 14.93 16.38
CA ALA A 112 18.34 16.00 17.29
C ALA A 112 17.05 16.69 16.82
N ALA A 113 16.94 16.98 15.51
CA ALA A 113 15.75 17.56 14.90
C ALA A 113 14.52 16.65 15.04
N ILE A 114 14.66 15.36 14.73
CA ILE A 114 13.55 14.39 14.88
C ILE A 114 13.10 14.31 16.34
N ARG A 115 14.01 14.13 17.28
CA ARG A 115 13.69 13.96 18.72
C ARG A 115 13.03 15.19 19.33
N THR A 116 13.35 16.39 18.83
CA THR A 116 12.80 17.64 19.34
C THR A 116 11.48 18.02 18.68
N ARG A 117 11.33 17.74 17.38
CA ARG A 117 10.19 18.24 16.58
C ARG A 117 9.07 17.22 16.41
N PHE A 118 9.33 15.91 16.69
CA PHE A 118 8.32 14.84 16.57
C PHE A 118 8.04 14.14 17.89
N ARG A 119 6.79 13.67 18.04
CA ARG A 119 6.42 12.59 18.93
C ARG A 119 6.53 11.28 18.17
N VAL A 120 6.92 10.23 18.87
CA VAL A 120 7.12 8.93 18.25
C VAL A 120 6.21 7.91 18.89
N PHE A 121 5.53 7.14 18.06
CA PHE A 121 4.60 6.09 18.47
C PHE A 121 5.05 4.77 17.86
N LYS A 122 4.65 3.66 18.44
CA LYS A 122 4.83 2.32 17.87
C LYS A 122 3.51 1.54 17.94
N PRO A 123 3.35 0.45 17.17
CA PRO A 123 2.23 -0.46 17.34
C PRO A 123 2.11 -0.93 18.79
N ARG A 124 0.89 -0.98 19.30
CA ARG A 124 0.62 -1.41 20.69
C ARG A 124 0.99 -2.87 20.94
N THR A 125 0.89 -3.71 19.93
CA THR A 125 1.12 -5.16 19.99
C THR A 125 2.59 -5.58 19.94
N GLY A 126 3.53 -4.64 19.82
CA GLY A 126 4.98 -4.93 19.85
C GLY A 126 5.65 -4.88 18.48
N ASP A 127 6.51 -5.86 18.18
CA ASP A 127 7.25 -5.91 16.93
C ASP A 127 6.32 -6.19 15.74
N THR A 128 6.57 -5.50 14.63
CA THR A 128 5.80 -5.63 13.39
C THR A 128 6.38 -6.75 12.52
N ARG A 129 5.52 -7.59 11.97
CA ARG A 129 5.88 -8.51 10.90
C ARG A 129 5.93 -7.74 9.58
N PHE A 130 7.07 -7.79 8.94
CA PHE A 130 7.30 -7.21 7.63
C PHE A 130 7.40 -8.29 6.57
N THR A 131 6.69 -8.10 5.48
CA THR A 131 6.90 -8.75 4.20
C THR A 131 7.02 -7.69 3.13
N ALA A 132 7.13 -8.07 1.88
CA ALA A 132 7.18 -7.13 0.79
C ALA A 132 6.45 -7.67 -0.43
N TYR A 133 6.14 -6.75 -1.34
CA TYR A 133 5.52 -7.02 -2.63
C TYR A 133 6.20 -6.17 -3.71
N TYR A 134 5.93 -6.52 -4.95
CA TYR A 134 6.47 -5.87 -6.12
C TYR A 134 5.41 -5.82 -7.23
N SER A 135 5.69 -5.10 -8.29
CA SER A 135 4.87 -5.10 -9.49
C SER A 135 5.61 -5.85 -10.61
N PRO A 136 5.07 -6.96 -11.12
CA PRO A 136 5.71 -7.72 -12.19
C PRO A 136 5.74 -6.95 -13.52
N ASP A 137 6.70 -7.29 -14.37
CA ASP A 137 6.85 -6.79 -15.73
C ASP A 137 6.49 -7.89 -16.74
N PHE A 138 5.70 -7.55 -17.75
CA PHE A 138 5.31 -8.45 -18.83
C PHE A 138 5.61 -7.85 -20.20
N GLU A 139 5.85 -8.73 -21.16
CA GLU A 139 5.67 -8.44 -22.58
C GLU A 139 4.25 -8.86 -22.97
N GLY A 140 3.61 -8.14 -23.89
CA GLY A 140 2.24 -8.43 -24.27
C GLY A 140 1.81 -7.87 -25.61
N SER A 141 0.61 -8.25 -26.03
CA SER A 141 -0.06 -7.77 -27.23
C SER A 141 -1.53 -7.43 -26.93
N LEU A 142 -2.13 -6.60 -27.77
CA LEU A 142 -3.58 -6.33 -27.73
C LEU A 142 -4.39 -7.42 -28.44
N LYS A 143 -3.73 -8.41 -29.05
CA LYS A 143 -4.35 -9.54 -29.75
C LYS A 143 -3.64 -10.84 -29.41
N PRO A 144 -4.33 -11.99 -29.47
CA PRO A 144 -3.71 -13.30 -29.31
C PRO A 144 -2.85 -13.61 -30.55
N GLU A 145 -1.54 -13.50 -30.42
CA GLU A 145 -0.60 -13.75 -31.50
C GLU A 145 0.74 -14.30 -30.97
N GLY A 146 1.34 -15.25 -31.72
CA GLY A 146 2.63 -15.81 -31.37
C GLY A 146 2.68 -16.36 -29.95
N ARG A 147 3.55 -15.80 -29.11
CA ARG A 147 3.74 -16.18 -27.70
C ARG A 147 2.73 -15.53 -26.74
N PHE A 148 1.98 -14.53 -27.19
CA PHE A 148 1.01 -13.81 -26.38
C PHE A 148 -0.33 -14.57 -26.38
N GLN A 149 -0.48 -15.51 -25.45
CA GLN A 149 -1.64 -16.41 -25.40
C GLN A 149 -2.43 -16.35 -24.08
N THR A 150 -1.91 -15.69 -23.06
CA THR A 150 -2.53 -15.62 -21.74
C THR A 150 -3.30 -14.32 -21.58
N PRO A 151 -4.65 -14.32 -21.62
CA PRO A 151 -5.45 -13.11 -21.51
C PRO A 151 -5.51 -12.59 -20.08
N ILE A 152 -5.54 -11.26 -19.95
CA ILE A 152 -6.03 -10.57 -18.76
C ILE A 152 -7.36 -9.90 -19.11
N TYR A 153 -8.36 -10.05 -18.23
CA TYR A 153 -9.72 -9.60 -18.48
C TYR A 153 -10.09 -8.37 -17.63
N ARG A 154 -10.86 -7.45 -18.19
CA ARG A 154 -11.60 -6.43 -17.44
C ARG A 154 -12.71 -7.08 -16.62
N ALA A 155 -13.13 -6.41 -15.54
CA ALA A 155 -14.26 -6.86 -14.77
C ALA A 155 -15.55 -6.85 -15.63
N PRO A 156 -16.29 -7.96 -15.70
CA PRO A 156 -17.62 -7.96 -16.31
C PRO A 156 -18.57 -7.00 -15.59
N GLU A 157 -19.44 -6.32 -16.35
CA GLU A 157 -20.54 -5.53 -15.79
C GLU A 157 -21.65 -6.44 -15.24
N ASP A 158 -21.85 -7.60 -15.86
CA ASP A 158 -22.79 -8.62 -15.39
C ASP A 158 -22.29 -9.23 -14.08
N PRO A 159 -23.05 -9.08 -12.96
CA PRO A 159 -22.65 -9.62 -11.66
C PRO A 159 -22.47 -11.14 -11.65
N VAL A 160 -23.22 -11.89 -12.46
CA VAL A 160 -23.11 -13.36 -12.52
C VAL A 160 -21.79 -13.76 -13.18
N LEU A 161 -21.46 -13.14 -14.32
CA LEU A 161 -20.19 -13.38 -15.00
C LEU A 161 -19.01 -12.95 -14.14
N LYS A 162 -19.14 -11.86 -13.38
CA LYS A 162 -18.10 -11.38 -12.47
C LYS A 162 -17.78 -12.38 -11.37
N GLU A 163 -18.74 -13.20 -10.95
CA GLU A 163 -18.54 -14.23 -9.93
C GLU A 163 -18.03 -15.57 -10.51
N SER A 164 -17.71 -15.64 -11.81
CA SER A 164 -17.08 -16.84 -12.38
C SER A 164 -15.79 -17.17 -11.63
N THR A 165 -15.58 -18.45 -11.36
CA THR A 165 -14.38 -18.95 -10.71
C THR A 165 -13.18 -18.92 -11.66
N ARG A 166 -12.00 -19.00 -11.11
CA ARG A 166 -10.75 -19.10 -11.89
C ARG A 166 -10.79 -20.27 -12.89
N GLU A 167 -11.28 -21.42 -12.48
CA GLU A 167 -11.43 -22.61 -13.36
C GLU A 167 -12.38 -22.33 -14.52
N GLU A 168 -13.56 -21.76 -14.22
CA GLU A 168 -14.56 -21.43 -15.25
C GLU A 168 -14.01 -20.45 -16.28
N ILE A 169 -13.23 -19.46 -15.84
CA ILE A 169 -12.61 -18.45 -16.71
C ILE A 169 -11.51 -19.08 -17.58
N LEU A 170 -10.58 -19.83 -16.97
CA LEU A 170 -9.36 -20.30 -17.63
C LEU A 170 -9.57 -21.57 -18.45
N TYR A 171 -10.47 -22.46 -18.02
CA TYR A 171 -10.63 -23.79 -18.64
C TYR A 171 -12.01 -24.02 -19.24
N ARG A 172 -13.05 -23.30 -18.82
CA ARG A 172 -14.43 -23.48 -19.32
C ARG A 172 -14.88 -22.34 -20.23
N GLY A 173 -14.05 -21.31 -20.41
CA GLY A 173 -14.30 -20.21 -21.33
C GLY A 173 -15.44 -19.27 -20.90
N ALA A 174 -15.68 -19.10 -19.59
CA ALA A 174 -16.78 -18.29 -19.08
C ALA A 174 -16.80 -16.85 -19.63
N LEU A 175 -15.65 -16.28 -19.98
CA LEU A 175 -15.54 -14.93 -20.54
C LEU A 175 -15.19 -14.91 -22.05
N SER A 176 -15.16 -16.09 -22.69
CA SER A 176 -14.77 -16.19 -24.10
C SER A 176 -15.78 -15.47 -25.00
N GLY A 177 -15.27 -14.67 -25.95
CA GLY A 177 -16.11 -13.92 -26.90
C GLY A 177 -16.86 -12.72 -26.32
N MET A 178 -16.60 -12.35 -25.06
CA MET A 178 -17.24 -11.20 -24.40
C MET A 178 -16.51 -9.87 -24.69
N ASN A 179 -15.40 -9.88 -25.40
CA ASN A 179 -14.55 -8.71 -25.67
C ASN A 179 -14.07 -8.01 -24.39
N LEU A 180 -13.76 -8.80 -23.37
CA LEU A 180 -13.29 -8.32 -22.07
C LEU A 180 -11.76 -8.38 -21.94
N GLU A 181 -11.06 -8.91 -22.91
CA GLU A 181 -9.61 -9.01 -22.91
C GLU A 181 -8.98 -7.59 -22.95
N SER A 182 -8.20 -7.27 -21.92
CA SER A 182 -7.43 -6.02 -21.86
C SER A 182 -6.12 -6.13 -22.62
N ALA A 183 -5.49 -7.28 -22.52
CA ALA A 183 -4.25 -7.64 -23.23
C ALA A 183 -4.05 -9.16 -23.18
N TRP A 184 -3.05 -9.60 -23.93
CA TRP A 184 -2.55 -10.98 -23.97
C TRP A 184 -1.08 -10.98 -23.57
N LEU A 185 -0.73 -11.72 -22.54
CA LEU A 185 0.62 -11.75 -21.96
C LEU A 185 1.47 -12.87 -22.56
N ASP A 186 2.77 -12.64 -22.62
CA ASP A 186 3.78 -13.69 -22.71
C ASP A 186 4.04 -14.22 -21.29
N ALA A 187 3.13 -15.05 -20.81
CA ALA A 187 3.14 -15.57 -19.46
C ALA A 187 2.42 -16.92 -19.38
N ASP A 188 2.82 -17.77 -18.47
CA ASP A 188 2.05 -18.96 -18.12
C ASP A 188 0.98 -18.67 -17.05
N LEU A 189 0.20 -19.70 -16.68
CA LEU A 189 -0.90 -19.53 -15.71
C LEU A 189 -0.40 -19.32 -14.27
N PHE A 190 0.84 -19.69 -13.94
CA PHE A 190 1.45 -19.40 -12.65
C PHE A 190 1.85 -17.91 -12.57
N GLU A 191 2.40 -17.37 -13.65
CA GLU A 191 2.74 -15.94 -13.76
C GLU A 191 1.47 -15.07 -13.73
N LEU A 192 0.38 -15.50 -14.40
CA LEU A 192 -0.93 -14.86 -14.28
C LEU A 192 -1.47 -14.91 -12.85
N TYR A 193 -1.35 -16.05 -12.18
CA TYR A 193 -1.72 -16.16 -10.76
C TYR A 193 -0.88 -15.20 -9.90
N SER A 194 0.42 -15.12 -10.14
CA SER A 194 1.31 -14.21 -9.43
C SER A 194 0.91 -12.74 -9.63
N LEU A 195 0.63 -12.33 -10.88
CA LEU A 195 0.09 -10.99 -11.18
C LEU A 195 -1.18 -10.68 -10.36
N GLN A 196 -2.05 -11.68 -10.19
CA GLN A 196 -3.29 -11.51 -9.43
C GLN A 196 -3.08 -11.44 -7.91
N ILE A 197 -2.00 -12.03 -7.39
CA ILE A 197 -1.58 -11.88 -6.00
C ILE A 197 -1.00 -10.48 -5.76
N GLU A 198 -0.14 -10.02 -6.66
CA GLU A 198 0.52 -8.71 -6.57
C GLU A 198 -0.44 -7.53 -6.85
N GLY A 199 -1.57 -7.79 -7.54
CA GLY A 199 -2.64 -6.84 -7.76
C GLY A 199 -2.42 -5.84 -8.89
N GLY A 200 -1.30 -5.90 -9.60
CA GLY A 200 -0.98 -5.06 -10.74
C GLY A 200 0.45 -5.26 -11.24
N GLY A 201 0.79 -4.63 -12.37
CA GLY A 201 2.10 -4.78 -12.99
C GLY A 201 2.35 -3.76 -14.09
N ARG A 202 3.45 -3.94 -14.82
CA ARG A 202 3.73 -3.22 -16.07
C ARG A 202 3.66 -4.17 -17.26
N ILE A 203 3.28 -3.63 -18.41
CA ILE A 203 3.28 -4.37 -19.67
C ILE A 203 3.92 -3.52 -20.77
N ARG A 204 4.86 -4.10 -21.48
CA ARG A 204 5.37 -3.57 -22.74
C ARG A 204 4.56 -4.15 -23.88
N LEU A 205 3.83 -3.28 -24.56
CA LEU A 205 3.07 -3.61 -25.77
C LEU A 205 3.85 -3.16 -26.99
N THR A 206 3.83 -3.97 -28.03
CA THR A 206 4.31 -3.55 -29.36
C THR A 206 3.08 -3.21 -30.18
N ASP A 207 3.02 -1.97 -30.73
CA ASP A 207 1.94 -1.58 -31.63
C ASP A 207 2.07 -2.24 -33.01
N ALA A 208 1.07 -2.01 -33.88
CA ALA A 208 1.05 -2.57 -35.24
C ALA A 208 2.23 -2.10 -36.10
N ASP A 209 2.84 -0.96 -35.78
CA ASP A 209 4.00 -0.37 -36.45
C ASP A 209 5.34 -0.83 -35.86
N GLY A 210 5.30 -1.67 -34.82
CA GLY A 210 6.47 -2.19 -34.13
C GLY A 210 7.05 -1.29 -33.05
N ASN A 211 6.36 -0.17 -32.68
CA ASN A 211 6.83 0.73 -31.64
C ASN A 211 6.45 0.19 -30.26
N PRO A 212 7.38 0.19 -29.31
CA PRO A 212 7.08 -0.22 -27.94
C PRO A 212 6.29 0.88 -27.21
N SER A 213 5.22 0.49 -26.53
CA SER A 213 4.50 1.35 -25.58
C SER A 213 4.47 0.71 -24.22
N LEU A 214 4.72 1.51 -23.18
CA LEU A 214 4.64 1.06 -21.79
C LEU A 214 3.25 1.41 -21.26
N LYS A 215 2.55 0.41 -20.74
CA LYS A 215 1.29 0.55 -20.02
C LYS A 215 1.39 -0.08 -18.64
N TYR A 216 0.41 0.20 -17.80
CA TYR A 216 0.28 -0.43 -16.49
C TYR A 216 -0.95 -1.32 -16.46
N ILE A 217 -0.79 -2.47 -15.81
CA ILE A 217 -1.88 -3.41 -15.51
C ILE A 217 -2.43 -3.00 -14.15
N SER A 218 -3.63 -2.45 -14.12
CA SER A 218 -4.26 -1.92 -12.91
C SER A 218 -5.48 -2.76 -12.52
N TYR A 219 -5.70 -2.91 -11.21
CA TYR A 219 -6.85 -3.59 -10.64
C TYR A 219 -8.16 -3.01 -11.18
N ASP A 220 -9.07 -3.87 -11.64
CA ASP A 220 -10.39 -3.49 -12.14
C ASP A 220 -11.54 -4.17 -11.38
N GLY A 221 -11.22 -5.05 -10.45
CA GLY A 221 -12.18 -5.78 -9.64
C GLY A 221 -11.74 -7.21 -9.37
N LYS A 222 -12.54 -7.91 -8.60
CA LYS A 222 -12.37 -9.36 -8.37
C LYS A 222 -13.73 -10.03 -8.15
N ASN A 223 -13.79 -11.35 -8.27
CA ASN A 223 -14.90 -12.13 -7.77
C ASN A 223 -14.91 -12.19 -6.22
N SER A 224 -15.97 -12.68 -5.60
CA SER A 224 -16.09 -12.78 -4.14
C SER A 224 -15.46 -14.06 -3.56
N HIS A 225 -14.96 -14.94 -4.40
CA HIS A 225 -14.42 -16.23 -3.97
C HIS A 225 -13.14 -16.07 -3.13
N PRO A 226 -12.89 -17.01 -2.19
CA PRO A 226 -11.75 -16.96 -1.31
C PRO A 226 -10.44 -17.22 -2.08
N LEU A 227 -9.41 -16.46 -1.73
CA LEU A 227 -8.06 -16.73 -2.18
C LEU A 227 -7.48 -17.91 -1.40
N ARG A 228 -6.94 -18.90 -2.12
CA ARG A 228 -6.13 -20.00 -1.59
C ARG A 228 -4.76 -19.97 -2.26
N PHE A 229 -3.71 -19.78 -1.48
CA PHE A 229 -2.36 -19.68 -2.04
C PHE A 229 -1.90 -21.03 -2.63
N PHE A 230 -1.35 -21.00 -3.83
CA PHE A 230 -0.79 -22.18 -4.48
C PHE A 230 0.26 -22.88 -3.62
N SER A 231 1.13 -22.13 -2.94
CA SER A 231 2.09 -22.69 -1.98
C SER A 231 1.44 -23.53 -0.87
N THR A 232 0.27 -23.10 -0.39
CA THR A 232 -0.49 -23.86 0.63
C THR A 232 -1.11 -25.11 0.02
N LEU A 233 -1.69 -25.01 -1.18
CA LEU A 233 -2.29 -26.13 -1.89
C LEU A 233 -1.24 -27.19 -2.27
N MET A 234 -0.11 -26.78 -2.82
CA MET A 234 1.01 -27.68 -3.16
C MET A 234 1.53 -28.43 -1.93
N LYS A 235 1.58 -27.78 -0.76
CA LYS A 235 1.91 -28.47 0.51
C LYS A 235 0.84 -29.46 0.93
N GLN A 236 -0.43 -29.09 0.86
CA GLN A 236 -1.56 -29.94 1.26
C GLN A 236 -1.62 -31.22 0.41
N HIS A 237 -1.30 -31.10 -0.89
CA HIS A 237 -1.20 -32.25 -1.79
C HIS A 237 0.10 -33.06 -1.65
N GLY A 238 1.06 -32.57 -0.85
CA GLY A 238 2.37 -33.23 -0.69
C GLY A 238 3.30 -33.08 -1.89
N TRP A 239 2.98 -32.16 -2.83
CA TRP A 239 3.80 -31.91 -4.03
C TRP A 239 5.07 -31.12 -3.69
N LEU A 240 4.99 -30.17 -2.77
CA LEU A 240 6.15 -29.48 -2.19
C LEU A 240 6.26 -29.81 -0.69
N THR A 241 7.25 -30.60 -0.33
CA THR A 241 7.46 -31.07 1.05
C THR A 241 8.52 -30.29 1.80
N GLY A 242 9.35 -29.53 1.11
CA GLY A 242 10.43 -28.72 1.68
C GLY A 242 9.97 -27.45 2.38
N SER A 243 10.91 -26.74 2.98
CA SER A 243 10.70 -25.41 3.57
C SER A 243 10.81 -24.28 2.53
N ASP A 244 11.42 -24.56 1.37
CA ASP A 244 11.55 -23.62 0.28
C ASP A 244 10.23 -23.56 -0.52
N LEU A 245 9.52 -22.46 -0.36
CA LEU A 245 8.31 -22.12 -1.08
C LEU A 245 8.48 -20.80 -1.84
N SER A 246 9.72 -20.52 -2.28
CA SER A 246 10.00 -19.40 -3.16
C SER A 246 9.19 -19.48 -4.46
N TYR A 247 9.01 -18.32 -5.10
CA TYR A 247 8.38 -18.26 -6.42
C TYR A 247 9.05 -19.23 -7.39
N GLU A 248 10.38 -19.22 -7.48
CA GLU A 248 11.16 -20.07 -8.39
C GLU A 248 10.90 -21.56 -8.15
N THR A 249 10.81 -22.00 -6.90
CA THR A 249 10.55 -23.41 -6.56
C THR A 249 9.14 -23.82 -6.95
N GLN A 250 8.14 -22.98 -6.64
CA GLN A 250 6.75 -23.23 -7.02
C GLN A 250 6.55 -23.20 -8.54
N HIS A 251 7.10 -22.19 -9.22
CA HIS A 251 6.97 -21.99 -10.66
C HIS A 251 7.64 -23.13 -11.44
N ARG A 252 8.86 -23.52 -11.05
CA ARG A 252 9.53 -24.67 -11.65
C ARG A 252 8.70 -25.94 -11.52
N TYR A 253 8.18 -26.23 -10.32
CA TYR A 253 7.32 -27.38 -10.09
C TYR A 253 6.06 -27.32 -10.95
N PHE A 254 5.44 -26.17 -11.07
CA PHE A 254 4.27 -25.93 -11.92
C PHE A 254 4.58 -26.24 -13.40
N ILE A 255 5.71 -25.76 -13.93
CA ILE A 255 6.12 -26.03 -15.32
C ILE A 255 6.40 -27.52 -15.56
N GLU A 256 7.07 -28.19 -14.62
CA GLU A 256 7.44 -29.60 -14.72
C GLU A 256 6.23 -30.55 -14.59
N HIS A 257 5.09 -30.07 -14.05
CA HIS A 257 3.90 -30.84 -13.72
C HIS A 257 2.61 -30.26 -14.30
N PRO A 258 2.39 -30.30 -15.63
CA PRO A 258 1.18 -29.76 -16.25
C PRO A 258 -0.14 -30.33 -15.72
N GLU A 259 -0.11 -31.58 -15.22
CA GLU A 259 -1.28 -32.28 -14.66
C GLU A 259 -1.86 -31.60 -13.42
N ILE A 260 -1.10 -30.76 -12.71
CA ILE A 260 -1.61 -30.06 -11.53
C ILE A 260 -2.25 -28.71 -11.83
N HIS A 261 -2.10 -28.18 -13.03
CA HIS A 261 -2.52 -26.81 -13.37
C HIS A 261 -4.01 -26.58 -13.14
N GLU A 262 -4.87 -27.46 -13.70
CA GLU A 262 -6.32 -27.35 -13.54
C GLU A 262 -6.72 -27.55 -12.07
N ILE A 263 -6.10 -28.47 -11.35
CA ILE A 263 -6.39 -28.73 -9.94
C ILE A 263 -6.12 -27.48 -9.09
N LEU A 264 -4.94 -26.88 -9.24
CA LEU A 264 -4.58 -25.66 -8.49
C LEU A 264 -5.52 -24.49 -8.80
N ASN A 265 -5.86 -24.31 -10.07
CA ASN A 265 -6.74 -23.22 -10.49
C ASN A 265 -8.19 -23.44 -10.04
N ALA A 266 -8.67 -24.69 -9.99
CA ALA A 266 -10.00 -25.04 -9.46
C ALA A 266 -10.05 -24.84 -7.92
N GLU A 267 -9.02 -25.26 -7.20
CA GLU A 267 -8.96 -25.10 -5.75
C GLU A 267 -8.70 -23.68 -5.28
N CYS A 268 -8.21 -22.79 -6.16
CA CYS A 268 -8.09 -21.35 -5.92
C CYS A 268 -9.11 -20.56 -6.73
N PRO A 269 -10.39 -20.54 -6.33
CA PRO A 269 -11.48 -19.97 -7.15
C PRO A 269 -11.43 -18.44 -7.28
N SER A 270 -10.64 -17.74 -6.47
CA SER A 270 -10.47 -16.29 -6.54
C SER A 270 -9.88 -15.86 -7.90
N TYR A 271 -10.47 -14.85 -8.54
CA TYR A 271 -9.98 -14.25 -9.77
C TYR A 271 -9.96 -12.73 -9.68
N VAL A 272 -8.86 -12.11 -10.11
CA VAL A 272 -8.69 -10.66 -10.16
C VAL A 272 -8.74 -10.20 -11.61
N TYR A 273 -9.52 -9.17 -11.86
CA TYR A 273 -9.70 -8.51 -13.15
C TYR A 273 -8.79 -7.29 -13.27
N PHE A 274 -8.34 -7.02 -14.50
CA PHE A 274 -7.39 -5.95 -14.78
C PHE A 274 -7.79 -5.13 -15.99
N LYS A 275 -7.45 -3.84 -15.95
CA LYS A 275 -7.49 -2.93 -17.10
C LYS A 275 -6.11 -2.36 -17.36
N LEU A 276 -5.88 -1.91 -18.60
CA LEU A 276 -4.68 -1.16 -18.94
C LEU A 276 -4.89 0.33 -18.69
N THR A 277 -3.84 0.96 -18.14
CA THR A 277 -3.80 2.41 -17.92
C THR A 277 -2.45 2.98 -18.33
N ASP A 278 -2.40 4.29 -18.56
CA ASP A 278 -1.16 5.04 -18.74
C ASP A 278 -0.53 5.48 -17.42
N GLU A 279 -1.30 5.38 -16.35
CA GLU A 279 -0.91 5.83 -15.01
C GLU A 279 -0.27 4.69 -14.21
N GLU A 280 0.74 5.04 -13.42
CA GLU A 280 1.36 4.11 -12.49
C GLU A 280 0.33 3.47 -11.53
N PRO A 281 0.59 2.24 -11.03
CA PRO A 281 -0.28 1.63 -10.04
C PRO A 281 -0.46 2.55 -8.83
N VAL A 282 -1.71 2.71 -8.43
CA VAL A 282 -2.08 3.51 -7.27
C VAL A 282 -2.44 2.61 -6.09
N GLY A 283 -2.06 3.06 -4.91
CA GLY A 283 -2.52 2.48 -3.65
C GLY A 283 -3.82 3.10 -3.18
N ILE A 284 -3.94 3.21 -1.86
CA ILE A 284 -5.09 3.87 -1.22
C ILE A 284 -5.15 5.36 -1.60
N ASP A 285 -6.36 5.90 -1.69
CA ASP A 285 -6.63 7.30 -1.97
C ASP A 285 -6.03 7.77 -3.32
N ASN A 286 -5.94 6.86 -4.30
CA ASN A 286 -5.37 7.06 -5.64
C ASN A 286 -3.92 7.57 -5.64
N ILE A 287 -3.15 7.24 -4.61
CA ILE A 287 -1.77 7.70 -4.48
C ILE A 287 -0.84 6.78 -5.28
N PRO A 288 -0.09 7.27 -6.27
CA PRO A 288 0.90 6.47 -6.98
C PRO A 288 1.96 5.93 -6.01
N LEU A 289 2.21 4.63 -6.06
CA LEU A 289 3.16 3.98 -5.17
C LEU A 289 4.60 4.40 -5.52
N THR A 290 5.42 4.57 -4.49
CA THR A 290 6.83 4.90 -4.66
C THR A 290 7.66 3.72 -4.17
N GLU A 291 8.48 3.16 -5.06
CA GLU A 291 9.34 2.04 -4.73
C GLU A 291 10.21 2.35 -3.51
N ASN A 292 10.36 1.38 -2.64
CA ASN A 292 11.14 1.50 -1.42
C ASN A 292 10.65 2.58 -0.42
N ARG A 293 9.47 3.20 -0.65
CA ARG A 293 8.90 4.28 0.19
C ARG A 293 7.45 4.08 0.55
N SER A 294 6.69 3.28 -0.19
CA SER A 294 5.29 2.98 0.12
C SER A 294 5.17 1.70 0.95
N LEU A 295 4.23 1.70 1.91
CA LEU A 295 3.87 0.57 2.76
C LEU A 295 2.38 0.28 2.60
N ALA A 296 2.02 -1.01 2.48
CA ALA A 296 0.67 -1.48 2.70
C ALA A 296 0.43 -1.80 4.18
N PHE A 297 -0.77 -1.51 4.66
CA PHE A 297 -1.17 -1.62 6.07
C PHE A 297 -2.64 -2.04 6.22
N ASP A 298 -3.07 -2.34 7.44
CA ASP A 298 -4.46 -2.68 7.75
C ASP A 298 -5.27 -1.43 8.16
N ARG A 299 -6.24 -1.02 7.31
CA ARG A 299 -7.13 0.12 7.59
C ARG A 299 -7.95 -0.01 8.86
N ALA A 300 -8.22 -1.22 9.33
CA ALA A 300 -8.94 -1.43 10.58
C ALA A 300 -8.18 -0.89 11.80
N PHE A 301 -6.85 -0.82 11.70
CA PHE A 301 -5.97 -0.34 12.78
C PHE A 301 -5.33 1.02 12.48
N TYR A 302 -5.22 1.38 11.22
CA TYR A 302 -4.65 2.65 10.74
C TYR A 302 -5.57 3.22 9.66
N PRO A 303 -6.67 3.87 10.03
CA PRO A 303 -7.75 4.21 9.09
C PRO A 303 -7.44 5.36 8.13
N VAL A 304 -6.23 5.92 8.18
CA VAL A 304 -5.80 7.07 7.37
C VAL A 304 -4.50 6.76 6.64
N SER A 305 -4.35 7.26 5.40
CA SER A 305 -3.12 7.18 4.63
C SER A 305 -2.07 8.22 5.08
N GLY A 306 -0.86 8.12 4.54
CA GLY A 306 0.20 9.11 4.72
C GLY A 306 0.85 9.14 6.10
N LEU A 307 0.69 8.07 6.88
CA LEU A 307 1.42 7.97 8.14
C LEU A 307 2.92 7.90 7.85
N LEU A 308 3.69 8.80 8.42
CA LEU A 308 5.15 8.78 8.33
C LEU A 308 5.70 7.69 9.24
N ASN A 309 6.26 6.66 8.64
CA ASN A 309 6.85 5.52 9.32
C ASN A 309 8.38 5.59 9.31
N PHE A 310 8.99 5.15 10.41
CA PHE A 310 10.38 4.72 10.46
C PHE A 310 10.43 3.23 10.78
N ILE A 311 11.02 2.44 9.90
CA ILE A 311 11.19 1.01 10.08
C ILE A 311 12.63 0.64 10.38
N LYS A 312 12.83 -0.38 11.21
CA LYS A 312 14.14 -0.92 11.55
C LYS A 312 14.05 -2.44 11.62
N ILE A 313 14.58 -3.08 10.61
CA ILE A 313 14.53 -4.53 10.41
C ILE A 313 15.90 -5.09 10.02
N ARG A 314 16.00 -6.41 9.93
CA ARG A 314 17.14 -7.11 9.34
C ARG A 314 16.65 -8.00 8.20
N VAL A 315 17.28 -7.89 7.05
CA VAL A 315 17.01 -8.70 5.86
C VAL A 315 18.27 -9.48 5.54
N ALA A 316 18.19 -10.79 5.51
CA ALA A 316 19.36 -11.67 5.33
C ALA A 316 20.57 -11.26 6.22
N GLY A 317 20.29 -10.92 7.48
CA GLY A 317 21.30 -10.51 8.44
C GLY A 317 21.79 -9.06 8.32
N LYS A 318 21.47 -8.33 7.24
CA LYS A 318 21.86 -6.92 7.03
C LYS A 318 20.80 -5.98 7.59
N PRO A 319 21.18 -4.85 8.22
CA PRO A 319 20.20 -3.87 8.70
C PRO A 319 19.56 -3.13 7.52
N LEU A 320 18.24 -2.96 7.59
CA LEU A 320 17.46 -2.06 6.75
C LEU A 320 16.77 -1.07 7.68
N THR A 321 17.04 0.21 7.50
CA THR A 321 16.47 1.30 8.29
C THR A 321 15.98 2.38 7.35
N ARG A 322 14.67 2.65 7.35
CA ARG A 322 14.07 3.46 6.27
C ARG A 322 12.87 4.25 6.74
N PHE A 323 12.71 5.44 6.19
CA PHE A 323 11.46 6.20 6.30
C PHE A 323 10.55 5.86 5.13
N MET A 324 9.29 5.56 5.44
CA MET A 324 8.29 5.12 4.47
C MET A 324 6.92 5.72 4.81
N LEU A 325 6.00 5.71 3.87
CA LEU A 325 4.64 6.22 4.03
C LEU A 325 3.61 5.09 3.91
N SER A 326 2.59 5.12 4.77
CA SER A 326 1.44 4.22 4.64
C SER A 326 0.56 4.70 3.49
N GLN A 327 0.74 4.13 2.30
CA GLN A 327 0.10 4.58 1.06
C GLN A 327 -0.68 3.47 0.34
N ASP A 328 -0.67 2.25 0.88
CA ASP A 328 -1.35 1.13 0.25
C ASP A 328 -2.09 0.26 1.29
N VAL A 329 -2.93 -0.65 0.80
CA VAL A 329 -3.66 -1.64 1.60
C VAL A 329 -3.67 -2.98 0.89
N GLY A 330 -3.55 -4.05 1.63
CA GLY A 330 -3.61 -5.41 1.06
C GLY A 330 -4.64 -6.29 1.76
N GLY A 331 -5.35 -7.11 0.99
CA GLY A 331 -6.34 -8.06 1.53
C GLY A 331 -5.75 -9.05 2.53
N ALA A 332 -4.47 -9.41 2.36
CA ALA A 332 -3.71 -10.30 3.25
C ALA A 332 -2.96 -9.56 4.36
N ILE A 333 -2.95 -8.23 4.36
CA ILE A 333 -2.25 -7.42 5.36
C ILE A 333 -3.23 -7.14 6.51
N LYS A 334 -3.20 -7.98 7.54
CA LYS A 334 -4.13 -7.95 8.67
C LYS A 334 -3.42 -7.79 10.01
N GLY A 335 -3.94 -6.88 10.84
CA GLY A 335 -3.46 -6.61 12.19
C GLY A 335 -2.63 -5.34 12.32
N SER A 336 -2.53 -4.86 13.57
CA SER A 336 -1.83 -3.61 13.89
C SER A 336 -0.30 -3.70 13.81
N ALA A 337 0.25 -4.91 13.86
CA ALA A 337 1.69 -5.16 13.74
C ALA A 337 2.01 -5.93 12.45
N ARG A 338 1.52 -5.42 11.34
CA ARG A 338 1.69 -5.98 10.00
C ARG A 338 1.90 -4.86 8.99
N ALA A 339 2.98 -4.93 8.23
CA ALA A 339 3.28 -4.00 7.14
C ALA A 339 3.91 -4.75 5.97
N ASP A 340 3.63 -4.28 4.76
CA ASP A 340 4.15 -4.84 3.51
C ASP A 340 4.86 -3.76 2.72
N LEU A 341 6.13 -3.99 2.34
CA LEU A 341 6.97 -3.01 1.68
C LEU A 341 6.82 -3.13 0.17
N TYR A 342 6.57 -2.01 -0.50
CA TYR A 342 6.61 -1.95 -1.96
C TYR A 342 8.05 -1.78 -2.45
N PHE A 343 8.57 -2.74 -3.21
CA PHE A 343 9.94 -2.70 -3.75
C PHE A 343 10.02 -2.19 -5.20
N GLY A 344 8.88 -1.86 -5.84
CA GLY A 344 8.87 -1.35 -7.21
C GLY A 344 8.63 -2.45 -8.24
N PHE A 345 9.26 -2.34 -9.41
CA PHE A 345 8.96 -3.16 -10.57
C PHE A 345 10.06 -4.14 -10.93
N GLY A 346 9.64 -5.28 -11.50
CA GLY A 346 10.49 -6.21 -12.21
C GLY A 346 11.27 -7.18 -11.32
N GLN A 347 12.20 -7.89 -11.93
CA GLN A 347 12.87 -9.06 -11.34
C GLN A 347 13.69 -8.74 -10.09
N GLN A 348 14.36 -7.58 -10.04
CA GLN A 348 15.15 -7.19 -8.86
C GLN A 348 14.24 -6.90 -7.66
N ALA A 349 13.10 -6.22 -7.90
CA ALA A 349 12.10 -5.95 -6.89
C ALA A 349 11.45 -7.25 -6.38
N ARG A 350 11.16 -8.20 -7.30
CA ARG A 350 10.69 -9.54 -6.96
C ARG A 350 11.63 -10.24 -6.01
N HIS A 351 12.89 -10.38 -6.37
CA HIS A 351 13.87 -11.06 -5.54
C HIS A 351 14.02 -10.42 -4.15
N ALA A 352 14.00 -9.08 -4.07
CA ALA A 352 14.02 -8.36 -2.80
C ALA A 352 12.75 -8.62 -1.98
N ALA A 353 11.57 -8.66 -2.63
CA ALA A 353 10.30 -8.92 -1.97
C ALA A 353 10.21 -10.33 -1.38
N GLU A 354 10.61 -11.34 -2.16
CA GLU A 354 10.59 -12.75 -1.74
C GLU A 354 11.52 -13.05 -0.58
N THR A 355 12.61 -12.30 -0.44
CA THR A 355 13.56 -12.48 0.67
C THR A 355 13.13 -11.79 1.96
N LEU A 356 12.07 -10.97 1.94
CA LEU A 356 11.61 -10.23 3.10
C LEU A 356 10.48 -10.95 3.84
N GLY A 357 10.83 -11.65 4.90
CA GLY A 357 9.89 -12.25 5.86
C GLY A 357 10.47 -12.15 7.26
N THR A 358 10.31 -10.99 7.93
CA THR A 358 11.01 -10.72 9.19
C THR A 358 10.14 -9.97 10.20
N HIS A 359 10.57 -9.94 11.44
CA HIS A 359 10.01 -9.09 12.49
C HIS A 359 10.98 -7.97 12.84
N GLY A 360 10.43 -6.82 13.21
CA GLY A 360 11.23 -5.69 13.63
C GLY A 360 10.41 -4.51 14.11
N GLN A 361 11.07 -3.38 14.21
CA GLN A 361 10.50 -2.18 14.83
C GLN A 361 9.89 -1.27 13.77
N GLN A 362 8.67 -0.79 14.07
CA GLN A 362 7.96 0.23 13.31
C GLN A 362 7.62 1.39 14.24
N TYR A 363 7.87 2.58 13.77
CA TYR A 363 7.58 3.81 14.50
C TYR A 363 6.83 4.80 13.62
N PHE A 364 5.86 5.49 14.19
CA PHE A 364 5.12 6.57 13.54
C PHE A 364 5.58 7.91 14.11
N LEU A 365 5.79 8.87 13.24
CA LEU A 365 6.27 10.19 13.61
C LEU A 365 5.17 11.22 13.39
N ILE A 366 4.78 11.92 14.45
CA ILE A 366 3.77 12.99 14.44
C ILE A 366 4.42 14.29 14.94
N LYS A 367 4.27 15.35 14.17
CA LYS A 367 4.76 16.68 14.52
C LYS A 367 4.30 17.09 15.92
N ARG A 368 5.23 17.59 16.74
CA ARG A 368 4.87 18.16 18.05
C ARG A 368 4.11 19.45 17.85
N GLU A 369 3.05 19.63 18.60
CA GLU A 369 2.38 20.94 18.73
C GLU A 369 3.35 21.94 19.36
N THR A 370 3.55 23.06 18.69
CA THR A 370 4.24 24.20 19.30
C THR A 370 3.29 24.81 20.33
N ARG A 371 3.65 24.76 21.62
CA ARG A 371 2.92 25.54 22.62
C ARG A 371 2.95 27.01 22.19
N PRO A 372 1.81 27.70 22.11
CA PRO A 372 1.83 29.13 21.88
C PRO A 372 2.72 29.74 22.99
N ARG A 373 3.72 30.52 22.59
CA ARG A 373 4.47 31.36 23.55
C ARG A 373 3.46 32.26 24.22
N THR A 374 3.08 31.95 25.45
CA THR A 374 2.40 32.93 26.31
C THR A 374 3.33 34.12 26.41
N ARG A 375 2.99 35.24 25.75
CA ARG A 375 3.62 36.52 26.04
C ARG A 375 3.37 36.77 27.53
N ARG A 376 4.41 36.67 28.34
CA ARG A 376 4.38 37.27 29.67
C ARG A 376 4.20 38.77 29.45
N SER A 377 2.98 39.26 29.66
CA SER A 377 2.73 40.65 29.82
C SER A 377 3.46 41.06 31.10
N HIS A 378 4.56 41.76 30.96
CA HIS A 378 5.09 42.54 32.07
C HIS A 378 4.06 43.64 32.36
N LEU A 379 3.17 43.36 33.28
CA LEU A 379 2.43 44.41 33.99
C LEU A 379 3.46 45.12 34.84
N ASN A 380 3.95 46.27 34.34
CA ASN A 380 4.54 47.29 35.19
C ASN A 380 3.45 47.84 36.06
N VAL A 381 3.48 47.49 37.32
CA VAL A 381 2.71 48.18 38.36
C VAL A 381 3.55 49.38 38.77
N PHE A 382 3.04 50.56 38.43
CA PHE A 382 3.44 51.82 39.10
C PHE A 382 2.54 52.04 40.31
#